data_c5fe3d907729b22b80dfab295e70764c
#
_entry.id   c5fe3d907729b22b80dfab295e70764c
#
_cell.length_a   1.000
_cell.length_b   1.000
_cell.length_c   1.000
_cell.angle_alpha   90.00
_cell.angle_beta   90.00
_cell.angle_gamma   90.00
#
_symmetry.space_group_name_H-M   'P 1'
#
loop_
_entity.id
_entity.type
_entity.pdbx_description
1 polymer ?
#
loop_
_entity_poly.entity_id
_entity_poly.type
_entity_poly.pdbx_seq_one_letter_code
_entity_poly.pdbx_strand_id
1 'polypeptide(L)'
;SIDVVVSLGKLDKDKLASDGINELGKVPIMMYHGIREKTSNSTGTVGGNVDKDGYNRTPEAFRKDLEFYYENGYEMIRLDDYINGIVKASYGKSPIILTFDDGNEDNIKVTGLDDKGNIIIDKNSAVGILEEFKKKHPDTNVTATFFVNGGIFNQSEYNDKILKWMVENGYDIGNHTQTHLDIKKSSGDRVQKEIAYVYDELEKVIPGKYVKIIALPFGSPYVKTHDNFKYVLSTSYNGKTYETEAALRVGWEPEVSCFDKDFDKTFLKRCRAYDNNGKEFDIDMVFNMLKKSKYISDGNPDTIVIKEENENKLGTTDKKVITY
;
A
#
# COMPACT_ATOMS: atom_id res chain seq x y z
N SER A 1 0.43 17.26 43.88
CA SER A 1 -0.16 16.97 42.54
C SER A 1 0.90 16.91 41.44
N ILE A 2 1.94 17.72 41.52
CA ILE A 2 3.04 17.77 40.55
C ILE A 2 3.81 16.43 40.57
N ASP A 3 4.07 15.89 41.73
CA ASP A 3 4.80 14.61 41.89
C ASP A 3 4.02 13.42 41.31
N VAL A 4 2.69 13.44 41.41
CA VAL A 4 1.83 12.43 40.83
C VAL A 4 1.86 12.48 39.31
N VAL A 5 1.87 13.67 38.72
CA VAL A 5 1.95 13.83 37.25
C VAL A 5 3.28 13.35 36.71
N VAL A 6 4.39 13.67 37.38
CA VAL A 6 5.73 13.20 36.99
C VAL A 6 5.85 11.67 37.13
N SER A 7 5.29 11.10 38.19
CA SER A 7 5.28 9.64 38.42
C SER A 7 4.46 8.91 37.35
N LEU A 8 3.28 9.41 36.99
CA LEU A 8 2.48 8.87 35.90
C LEU A 8 3.22 8.93 34.57
N GLY A 9 3.88 10.07 34.24
CA GLY A 9 4.67 10.20 33.03
C GLY A 9 5.82 9.20 32.93
N LYS A 10 6.49 8.90 34.05
CA LYS A 10 7.55 7.88 34.11
C LYS A 10 7.00 6.47 33.91
N LEU A 11 5.90 6.13 34.55
CA LEU A 11 5.23 4.84 34.39
C LEU A 11 4.79 4.63 32.95
N ASP A 12 4.26 5.66 32.30
CA ASP A 12 3.86 5.60 30.88
C ASP A 12 5.08 5.37 29.97
N LYS A 13 6.19 6.02 30.23
CA LYS A 13 7.44 5.80 29.48
C LYS A 13 8.01 4.39 29.69
N ASP A 14 7.99 3.87 30.92
CA ASP A 14 8.41 2.51 31.22
C ASP A 14 7.53 1.49 30.50
N LYS A 15 6.22 1.74 30.42
CA LYS A 15 5.30 0.90 29.68
C LYS A 15 5.58 0.94 28.16
N LEU A 16 5.80 2.13 27.59
CA LEU A 16 6.16 2.28 26.18
C LEU A 16 7.43 1.51 25.84
N ALA A 17 8.44 1.59 26.69
CA ALA A 17 9.69 0.85 26.53
C ALA A 17 9.47 -0.65 26.61
N SER A 18 8.72 -1.12 27.61
CA SER A 18 8.40 -2.54 27.81
C SER A 18 7.62 -3.13 26.63
N ASP A 19 6.68 -2.36 26.06
CA ASP A 19 5.89 -2.77 24.90
C ASP A 19 6.64 -2.58 23.58
N GLY A 20 7.84 -2.01 23.59
CA GLY A 20 8.69 -1.84 22.42
C GLY A 20 8.17 -0.82 21.40
N ILE A 21 7.39 0.18 21.85
CA ILE A 21 6.81 1.18 20.94
C ILE A 21 7.93 1.89 20.17
N ASN A 22 7.79 1.90 18.83
CA ASN A 22 8.84 2.43 17.95
C ASN A 22 8.22 2.98 16.67
N GLU A 23 8.00 4.28 16.62
CA GLU A 23 7.35 4.91 15.48
C GLU A 23 8.34 5.45 14.42
N LEU A 24 9.62 5.13 14.58
CA LEU A 24 10.64 5.25 13.53
C LEU A 24 10.99 3.90 12.87
N GLY A 25 10.29 2.84 13.22
CA GLY A 25 10.51 1.53 12.62
C GLY A 25 10.05 1.44 11.17
N LYS A 26 10.42 0.34 10.54
CA LYS A 26 10.11 0.06 9.13
C LYS A 26 8.64 -0.30 8.92
N VAL A 27 8.12 0.05 7.73
CA VAL A 27 6.75 -0.23 7.30
C VAL A 27 6.79 -0.99 5.98
N PRO A 28 6.29 -2.23 5.93
CA PRO A 28 6.20 -2.96 4.66
C PRO A 28 5.04 -2.43 3.80
N ILE A 29 5.36 -2.08 2.56
CA ILE A 29 4.37 -1.77 1.52
C ILE A 29 4.38 -2.95 0.57
N MET A 30 3.38 -3.82 0.67
CA MET A 30 3.31 -5.05 -0.11
C MET A 30 2.78 -4.78 -1.51
N MET A 31 3.43 -5.39 -2.51
CA MET A 31 3.07 -5.28 -3.91
C MET A 31 2.47 -6.60 -4.40
N TYR A 32 1.18 -6.57 -4.67
CA TYR A 32 0.41 -7.65 -5.29
C TYR A 32 0.02 -7.28 -6.72
N HIS A 33 -0.36 -8.28 -7.49
CA HIS A 33 -0.93 -8.15 -8.83
C HIS A 33 -2.18 -9.02 -8.93
N GLY A 34 -2.20 -10.01 -9.80
CA GLY A 34 -3.33 -10.93 -9.92
C GLY A 34 -3.44 -11.93 -8.77
N ILE A 35 -4.68 -12.26 -8.43
CA ILE A 35 -5.03 -13.29 -7.45
C ILE A 35 -5.85 -14.35 -8.19
N ARG A 36 -5.19 -15.44 -8.58
CA ARG A 36 -5.77 -16.44 -9.48
C ARG A 36 -5.19 -17.82 -9.23
N GLU A 37 -5.93 -18.84 -9.62
CA GLU A 37 -5.47 -20.21 -9.52
C GLU A 37 -4.33 -20.52 -10.50
N LYS A 38 -3.51 -21.50 -10.15
CA LYS A 38 -2.52 -22.05 -11.07
C LYS A 38 -3.22 -22.73 -12.25
N THR A 39 -2.63 -22.59 -13.43
CA THR A 39 -3.08 -23.25 -14.65
C THR A 39 -2.03 -24.21 -15.14
N SER A 40 -2.31 -24.95 -16.21
CA SER A 40 -1.33 -25.83 -16.86
C SER A 40 -0.06 -25.11 -17.35
N ASN A 41 -0.15 -23.80 -17.54
CA ASN A 41 0.98 -22.95 -17.94
C ASN A 41 1.82 -22.45 -16.75
N SER A 42 1.39 -22.71 -15.52
CA SER A 42 2.09 -22.32 -14.30
C SER A 42 3.22 -23.30 -14.02
N THR A 43 4.40 -23.09 -14.64
CA THR A 43 5.57 -23.94 -14.48
C THR A 43 6.66 -23.26 -13.66
N GLY A 44 7.46 -24.05 -12.93
CA GLY A 44 8.58 -23.54 -12.14
C GLY A 44 8.16 -22.64 -10.98
N THR A 45 6.93 -22.77 -10.48
CA THR A 45 6.39 -21.96 -9.38
C THR A 45 6.83 -22.49 -8.02
N VAL A 46 7.03 -21.56 -7.07
CA VAL A 46 7.36 -21.87 -5.67
C VAL A 46 6.17 -21.46 -4.80
N GLY A 47 5.78 -22.30 -3.86
CA GLY A 47 4.73 -21.98 -2.88
C GLY A 47 3.43 -21.48 -3.51
N GLY A 48 2.97 -20.33 -3.07
CA GLY A 48 1.74 -19.70 -3.55
C GLY A 48 1.86 -18.87 -4.82
N ASN A 49 3.01 -18.89 -5.49
CA ASN A 49 3.20 -18.15 -6.75
C ASN A 49 2.44 -18.80 -7.89
N VAL A 50 1.83 -18.02 -8.75
CA VAL A 50 1.17 -18.48 -9.98
C VAL A 50 2.15 -18.50 -11.15
N ASP A 51 3.08 -17.56 -11.17
CA ASP A 51 4.11 -17.43 -12.21
C ASP A 51 5.51 -17.61 -11.61
N LYS A 52 6.47 -17.84 -12.49
CA LYS A 52 7.87 -18.08 -12.11
C LYS A 52 8.45 -16.97 -11.24
N ASP A 53 8.12 -15.71 -11.55
CA ASP A 53 8.67 -14.54 -10.86
C ASP A 53 7.84 -14.13 -9.64
N GLY A 54 6.71 -14.81 -9.40
CA GLY A 54 5.88 -14.60 -8.22
C GLY A 54 5.15 -13.26 -8.18
N TYR A 55 4.83 -12.68 -9.33
CA TYR A 55 4.04 -11.45 -9.38
C TYR A 55 2.56 -11.70 -9.08
N ASN A 56 2.05 -12.88 -9.45
CA ASN A 56 0.67 -13.28 -9.18
C ASN A 56 0.65 -14.37 -8.10
N ARG A 57 -0.37 -14.35 -7.26
CA ARG A 57 -0.54 -15.28 -6.14
C ARG A 57 -1.85 -16.04 -6.25
N THR A 58 -1.89 -17.25 -5.66
CA THR A 58 -3.13 -18.00 -5.55
C THR A 58 -4.04 -17.38 -4.48
N PRO A 59 -5.37 -17.55 -4.61
CA PRO A 59 -6.30 -17.12 -3.56
C PRO A 59 -5.98 -17.75 -2.19
N GLU A 60 -5.62 -19.02 -2.15
CA GLU A 60 -5.22 -19.69 -0.92
C GLU A 60 -4.00 -19.03 -0.27
N ALA A 61 -2.97 -18.73 -1.06
CA ALA A 61 -1.77 -18.08 -0.55
C ALA A 61 -2.07 -16.66 -0.05
N PHE A 62 -2.91 -15.92 -0.77
CA PHE A 62 -3.30 -14.58 -0.33
C PHE A 62 -4.09 -14.62 0.99
N ARG A 63 -5.01 -15.58 1.15
CA ARG A 63 -5.70 -15.80 2.43
C ARG A 63 -4.71 -16.09 3.56
N LYS A 64 -3.71 -16.91 3.31
CA LYS A 64 -2.66 -17.22 4.29
C LYS A 64 -1.80 -16.01 4.60
N ASP A 65 -1.48 -15.17 3.60
CA ASP A 65 -0.74 -13.92 3.82
C ASP A 65 -1.49 -13.02 4.81
N LEU A 66 -2.79 -12.81 4.62
CA LEU A 66 -3.59 -11.93 5.49
C LEU A 66 -3.63 -12.44 6.93
N GLU A 67 -3.83 -13.75 7.12
CA GLU A 67 -3.80 -14.37 8.45
C GLU A 67 -2.41 -14.26 9.08
N PHE A 68 -1.36 -14.46 8.30
CA PHE A 68 0.03 -14.29 8.75
C PHE A 68 0.29 -12.87 9.23
N TYR A 69 -0.14 -11.84 8.49
CA TYR A 69 0.01 -10.45 8.90
C TYR A 69 -0.72 -10.20 10.22
N TYR A 70 -1.97 -10.63 10.31
CA TYR A 70 -2.79 -10.49 11.52
C TYR A 70 -2.16 -11.18 12.73
N GLU A 71 -1.75 -12.43 12.60
CA GLU A 71 -1.14 -13.22 13.68
C GLU A 71 0.19 -12.65 14.16
N ASN A 72 0.90 -11.94 13.30
CA ASN A 72 2.17 -11.29 13.63
C ASN A 72 2.03 -9.82 14.06
N GLY A 73 0.82 -9.39 14.39
CA GLY A 73 0.56 -8.07 14.95
C GLY A 73 0.52 -6.93 13.96
N TYR A 74 0.38 -7.22 12.66
CA TYR A 74 0.24 -6.18 11.64
C TYR A 74 -1.21 -5.76 11.48
N GLU A 75 -1.42 -4.46 11.28
CA GLU A 75 -2.71 -3.87 10.98
C GLU A 75 -2.60 -3.05 9.70
N MET A 76 -3.56 -3.22 8.78
CA MET A 76 -3.54 -2.51 7.50
C MET A 76 -3.85 -1.03 7.72
N ILE A 77 -3.07 -0.16 7.06
CA ILE A 77 -3.30 1.28 7.02
C ILE A 77 -3.39 1.73 5.57
N ARG A 78 -3.99 2.90 5.35
CA ARG A 78 -4.09 3.49 4.03
C ARG A 78 -2.75 4.10 3.62
N LEU A 79 -2.33 3.83 2.39
CA LEU A 79 -1.14 4.45 1.80
C LEU A 79 -1.26 5.98 1.79
N ASP A 80 -2.43 6.51 1.44
CA ASP A 80 -2.69 7.96 1.38
C ASP A 80 -2.52 8.64 2.75
N ASP A 81 -2.94 7.99 3.82
CA ASP A 81 -2.69 8.45 5.19
C ASP A 81 -1.19 8.44 5.51
N TYR A 82 -0.52 7.33 5.24
CA TYR A 82 0.91 7.16 5.53
C TYR A 82 1.78 8.23 4.87
N ILE A 83 1.57 8.53 3.59
CA ILE A 83 2.36 9.56 2.90
C ILE A 83 2.10 10.97 3.42
N ASN A 84 1.02 11.17 4.15
CA ASN A 84 0.67 12.44 4.79
C ASN A 84 0.96 12.45 6.30
N GLY A 85 1.75 11.50 6.78
CA GLY A 85 2.17 11.44 8.19
C GLY A 85 1.07 10.99 9.16
N ILE A 86 0.09 10.24 8.67
CA ILE A 86 -1.03 9.73 9.46
C ILE A 86 -0.91 8.21 9.52
N VAL A 87 -0.70 7.67 10.72
CA VAL A 87 -0.61 6.21 10.95
C VAL A 87 -1.72 5.82 11.92
N LYS A 88 -2.78 5.23 11.39
CA LYS A 88 -3.96 4.79 12.16
C LYS A 88 -3.84 3.30 12.47
N ALA A 89 -2.90 2.93 13.31
CA ALA A 89 -2.73 1.58 13.81
C ALA A 89 -2.97 1.55 15.32
N SER A 90 -3.55 0.49 15.82
CA SER A 90 -3.83 0.31 17.25
C SER A 90 -2.53 0.19 18.05
N TYR A 91 -2.61 0.52 19.34
CA TYR A 91 -1.48 0.41 20.26
C TYR A 91 -0.82 -0.98 20.20
N GLY A 92 0.49 -0.99 20.03
CA GLY A 92 1.27 -2.23 19.97
C GLY A 92 1.22 -2.96 18.63
N LYS A 93 0.42 -2.48 17.67
CA LYS A 93 0.35 -3.06 16.33
C LYS A 93 1.35 -2.40 15.39
N SER A 94 1.68 -3.12 14.33
CA SER A 94 2.60 -2.65 13.30
C SER A 94 1.83 -2.38 12.01
N PRO A 95 2.00 -1.20 11.40
CA PRO A 95 1.31 -0.88 10.15
C PRO A 95 1.85 -1.71 8.99
N ILE A 96 0.95 -2.15 8.13
CA ILE A 96 1.25 -2.74 6.83
C ILE A 96 0.38 -2.08 5.78
N ILE A 97 0.92 -1.87 4.59
CA ILE A 97 0.22 -1.28 3.47
C ILE A 97 0.13 -2.30 2.35
N LEU A 98 -1.09 -2.55 1.84
CA LEU A 98 -1.30 -3.44 0.71
C LEU A 98 -1.54 -2.62 -0.55
N THR A 99 -0.85 -2.99 -1.63
CA THR A 99 -1.02 -2.39 -2.96
C THR A 99 -1.21 -3.48 -4.00
N PHE A 100 -2.01 -3.17 -5.03
CA PHE A 100 -2.27 -4.05 -6.18
C PHE A 100 -2.07 -3.26 -7.45
N ASP A 101 -1.30 -3.77 -8.39
CA ASP A 101 -1.03 -3.13 -9.66
C ASP A 101 -1.83 -3.79 -10.81
N ASP A 102 -1.95 -3.08 -11.93
CA ASP A 102 -2.47 -3.50 -13.23
C ASP A 102 -3.99 -3.49 -13.39
N GLY A 103 -4.76 -3.31 -12.33
CA GLY A 103 -6.22 -3.38 -12.45
C GLY A 103 -6.71 -4.71 -13.00
N ASN A 104 -6.10 -5.82 -12.57
CA ASN A 104 -6.52 -7.15 -12.99
C ASN A 104 -7.97 -7.41 -12.63
N GLU A 105 -8.68 -8.11 -13.50
CA GLU A 105 -10.07 -8.50 -13.28
C GLU A 105 -10.24 -9.24 -11.96
N ASP A 106 -9.30 -10.11 -11.62
CA ASP A 106 -9.32 -10.89 -10.37
C ASP A 106 -8.92 -10.10 -9.12
N ASN A 107 -8.62 -8.82 -9.23
CA ASN A 107 -8.50 -7.95 -8.06
C ASN A 107 -9.87 -7.68 -7.43
N ILE A 108 -10.91 -7.52 -8.24
CA ILE A 108 -12.30 -7.42 -7.81
C ILE A 108 -13.21 -7.97 -8.91
N LYS A 109 -13.40 -9.28 -8.94
CA LYS A 109 -14.21 -9.94 -9.95
C LYS A 109 -15.69 -9.77 -9.65
N VAL A 110 -16.44 -9.20 -10.57
CA VAL A 110 -17.90 -9.09 -10.49
C VAL A 110 -18.54 -10.25 -11.25
N THR A 111 -19.38 -11.02 -10.57
CA THR A 111 -20.07 -12.17 -11.16
C THR A 111 -21.49 -11.85 -11.64
N GLY A 112 -22.00 -10.68 -11.28
CA GLY A 112 -23.33 -10.21 -11.63
C GLY A 112 -23.81 -9.11 -10.70
N LEU A 113 -25.08 -8.78 -10.80
CA LEU A 113 -25.75 -7.82 -9.92
C LEU A 113 -26.83 -8.52 -9.10
N ASP A 114 -27.05 -8.08 -7.88
CA ASP A 114 -28.18 -8.52 -7.07
C ASP A 114 -29.47 -7.83 -7.47
N ASP A 115 -30.59 -8.16 -6.82
CA ASP A 115 -31.90 -7.61 -7.10
C ASP A 115 -31.98 -6.08 -6.91
N LYS A 116 -31.06 -5.50 -6.15
CA LYS A 116 -30.97 -4.05 -5.90
C LYS A 116 -29.99 -3.35 -6.83
N GLY A 117 -29.38 -4.09 -7.77
CA GLY A 117 -28.38 -3.55 -8.68
C GLY A 117 -26.98 -3.40 -8.08
N ASN A 118 -26.72 -3.98 -6.91
CA ASN A 118 -25.39 -3.98 -6.31
C ASN A 118 -24.52 -5.07 -6.93
N ILE A 119 -23.22 -4.80 -7.06
CA ILE A 119 -22.28 -5.79 -7.59
C ILE A 119 -22.14 -6.98 -6.63
N ILE A 120 -22.06 -8.18 -7.23
CA ILE A 120 -21.75 -9.41 -6.52
C ILE A 120 -20.27 -9.71 -6.78
N ILE A 121 -19.47 -9.72 -5.73
CA ILE A 121 -18.01 -9.89 -5.82
C ILE A 121 -17.67 -11.37 -5.64
N ASP A 122 -16.86 -11.90 -6.56
CA ASP A 122 -16.31 -13.26 -6.43
C ASP A 122 -15.46 -13.35 -5.16
N LYS A 123 -15.81 -14.31 -4.32
CA LYS A 123 -15.12 -14.55 -3.04
C LYS A 123 -13.64 -14.95 -3.17
N ASN A 124 -13.20 -15.36 -4.34
CA ASN A 124 -11.82 -15.73 -4.62
C ASN A 124 -11.02 -14.60 -5.29
N SER A 125 -11.65 -13.47 -5.62
CA SER A 125 -10.93 -12.28 -6.04
C SER A 125 -10.28 -11.58 -4.83
N ALA A 126 -9.31 -10.71 -5.07
CA ALA A 126 -8.58 -10.04 -3.98
C ALA A 126 -9.53 -9.33 -3.01
N VAL A 127 -10.44 -8.51 -3.51
CA VAL A 127 -11.40 -7.78 -2.66
C VAL A 127 -12.38 -8.74 -1.98
N GLY A 128 -12.80 -9.81 -2.67
CA GLY A 128 -13.64 -10.83 -2.04
C GLY A 128 -12.95 -11.47 -0.83
N ILE A 129 -11.68 -11.76 -0.95
CA ILE A 129 -10.86 -12.31 0.14
C ILE A 129 -10.66 -11.29 1.27
N LEU A 130 -10.39 -10.03 0.94
CA LEU A 130 -10.27 -8.95 1.91
C LEU A 130 -11.56 -8.72 2.69
N GLU A 131 -12.71 -8.76 2.03
CA GLU A 131 -14.02 -8.61 2.69
C GLU A 131 -14.35 -9.80 3.61
N GLU A 132 -14.00 -11.02 3.23
CA GLU A 132 -14.12 -12.21 4.07
C GLU A 132 -13.22 -12.08 5.31
N PHE A 133 -11.98 -11.67 5.15
CA PHE A 133 -11.03 -11.41 6.23
C PHE A 133 -11.55 -10.34 7.20
N LYS A 134 -12.13 -9.27 6.68
CA LYS A 134 -12.73 -8.19 7.46
C LYS A 134 -13.86 -8.68 8.36
N LYS A 135 -14.71 -9.58 7.85
CA LYS A 135 -15.79 -10.19 8.64
C LYS A 135 -15.25 -11.12 9.72
N LYS A 136 -14.19 -11.85 9.41
CA LYS A 136 -13.56 -12.80 10.35
C LYS A 136 -12.82 -12.07 11.46
N HIS A 137 -12.22 -10.93 11.18
CA HIS A 137 -11.41 -10.16 12.11
C HIS A 137 -11.93 -8.71 12.23
N PRO A 138 -13.09 -8.49 12.88
CA PRO A 138 -13.69 -7.14 12.99
C PRO A 138 -12.90 -6.18 13.89
N ASP A 139 -11.91 -6.68 14.59
CA ASP A 139 -11.02 -5.94 15.50
C ASP A 139 -9.84 -5.25 14.79
N THR A 140 -9.70 -5.43 13.48
CA THR A 140 -8.59 -4.85 12.71
C THR A 140 -9.09 -4.08 11.49
N ASN A 141 -8.31 -3.10 11.04
CA ASN A 141 -8.59 -2.37 9.81
C ASN A 141 -8.27 -3.23 8.59
N VAL A 142 -9.09 -3.10 7.54
CA VAL A 142 -8.87 -3.77 6.25
C VAL A 142 -8.99 -2.73 5.14
N THR A 143 -7.92 -2.54 4.40
CA THR A 143 -7.86 -1.60 3.28
C THR A 143 -6.73 -1.98 2.33
N ALA A 144 -6.76 -1.44 1.12
CA ALA A 144 -5.70 -1.57 0.13
C ALA A 144 -5.82 -0.45 -0.90
N THR A 145 -4.74 -0.19 -1.63
CA THR A 145 -4.74 0.75 -2.75
C THR A 145 -4.50 -0.02 -4.05
N PHE A 146 -5.38 0.21 -5.03
CA PHE A 146 -5.35 -0.44 -6.33
C PHE A 146 -4.94 0.55 -7.40
N PHE A 147 -3.84 0.27 -8.09
CA PHE A 147 -3.29 1.12 -9.15
C PHE A 147 -3.73 0.57 -10.50
N VAL A 148 -4.55 1.36 -11.22
CA VAL A 148 -5.21 0.90 -12.43
C VAL A 148 -4.61 1.52 -13.69
N ASN A 149 -4.73 0.78 -14.80
CA ASN A 149 -4.43 1.24 -16.15
C ASN A 149 -5.69 1.79 -16.82
N GLY A 150 -5.63 2.07 -18.12
CA GLY A 150 -6.75 2.65 -18.85
C GLY A 150 -8.01 1.79 -18.93
N GLY A 151 -7.88 0.47 -18.77
CA GLY A 151 -9.01 -0.47 -18.71
C GLY A 151 -9.68 -0.57 -17.33
N ILE A 152 -9.19 0.18 -16.34
CA ILE A 152 -9.67 0.20 -14.95
C ILE A 152 -9.55 -1.21 -14.34
N PHE A 153 -10.62 -1.99 -14.22
CA PHE A 153 -10.57 -3.38 -13.78
C PHE A 153 -10.92 -4.37 -14.88
N ASN A 154 -10.85 -3.94 -16.14
CA ASN A 154 -11.08 -4.76 -17.34
C ASN A 154 -12.44 -5.46 -17.36
N GLN A 155 -13.43 -4.84 -16.75
CA GLN A 155 -14.83 -5.28 -16.73
C GLN A 155 -15.69 -4.08 -17.13
N SER A 156 -15.65 -3.72 -18.42
CA SER A 156 -16.24 -2.49 -18.95
C SER A 156 -17.71 -2.27 -18.54
N GLU A 157 -18.47 -3.35 -18.45
CA GLU A 157 -19.88 -3.33 -18.01
C GLU A 157 -20.02 -2.90 -16.54
N TYR A 158 -19.03 -3.20 -15.70
CA TYR A 158 -19.10 -3.01 -14.25
C TYR A 158 -18.10 -1.99 -13.71
N ASN A 159 -17.15 -1.51 -14.50
CA ASN A 159 -16.06 -0.66 -14.02
C ASN A 159 -16.55 0.52 -13.17
N ASP A 160 -17.57 1.23 -13.60
CA ASP A 160 -18.09 2.40 -12.88
C ASP A 160 -18.67 2.01 -11.52
N LYS A 161 -19.43 0.92 -11.48
CA LYS A 161 -20.00 0.39 -10.23
C LYS A 161 -18.92 -0.11 -9.29
N ILE A 162 -17.88 -0.74 -9.84
CA ILE A 162 -16.72 -1.21 -9.06
C ILE A 162 -16.02 -0.04 -8.39
N LEU A 163 -15.68 1.02 -9.13
CA LEU A 163 -15.00 2.19 -8.58
C LEU A 163 -15.79 2.83 -7.44
N LYS A 164 -17.09 3.04 -7.64
CA LYS A 164 -17.97 3.61 -6.61
C LYS A 164 -18.04 2.71 -5.38
N TRP A 165 -18.21 1.41 -5.57
CA TRP A 165 -18.26 0.45 -4.48
C TRP A 165 -16.97 0.44 -3.67
N MET A 166 -15.81 0.43 -4.34
CA MET A 166 -14.50 0.40 -3.67
C MET A 166 -14.27 1.62 -2.78
N VAL A 167 -14.55 2.80 -3.29
CA VAL A 167 -14.41 4.04 -2.54
C VAL A 167 -15.36 4.07 -1.34
N GLU A 168 -16.60 3.64 -1.52
CA GLU A 168 -17.60 3.57 -0.44
C GLU A 168 -17.23 2.55 0.65
N ASN A 169 -16.46 1.53 0.30
CA ASN A 169 -16.10 0.45 1.20
C ASN A 169 -14.64 0.53 1.72
N GLY A 170 -14.00 1.68 1.57
CA GLY A 170 -12.71 1.97 2.22
C GLY A 170 -11.48 1.50 1.46
N TYR A 171 -11.60 1.25 0.15
CA TYR A 171 -10.47 0.96 -0.73
C TYR A 171 -10.11 2.19 -1.55
N ASP A 172 -8.83 2.35 -1.85
CA ASP A 172 -8.30 3.47 -2.62
C ASP A 172 -7.89 3.05 -4.03
N ILE A 173 -8.05 3.98 -4.97
CA ILE A 173 -7.70 3.79 -6.38
C ILE A 173 -6.65 4.82 -6.77
N GLY A 174 -5.55 4.36 -7.36
CA GLY A 174 -4.47 5.20 -7.87
C GLY A 174 -4.16 4.91 -9.34
N ASN A 175 -3.09 5.52 -9.84
CA ASN A 175 -2.74 5.59 -11.25
C ASN A 175 -1.54 4.67 -11.57
N HIS A 176 -1.67 3.85 -12.61
CA HIS A 176 -0.59 2.99 -13.10
C HIS A 176 -0.25 3.25 -14.58
N THR A 177 -0.58 4.44 -15.10
CA THR A 177 -0.54 4.86 -16.49
C THR A 177 -1.52 4.11 -17.40
N GLN A 178 -1.89 4.72 -18.52
CA GLN A 178 -2.92 4.18 -19.42
C GLN A 178 -2.59 2.78 -19.95
N THR A 179 -1.36 2.57 -20.42
CA THR A 179 -0.97 1.33 -21.13
C THR A 179 0.17 0.59 -20.44
N HIS A 180 0.43 0.85 -19.15
CA HIS A 180 1.57 0.29 -18.44
C HIS A 180 2.90 0.68 -19.10
N LEU A 181 3.03 1.96 -19.41
CA LEU A 181 4.12 2.53 -20.17
C LEU A 181 5.44 2.47 -19.38
N ASP A 182 6.55 2.17 -20.06
CA ASP A 182 7.88 2.35 -19.48
C ASP A 182 8.27 3.84 -19.61
N ILE A 183 8.16 4.57 -18.49
CA ILE A 183 8.35 6.02 -18.44
C ILE A 183 9.75 6.43 -18.91
N LYS A 184 10.77 5.67 -18.52
CA LYS A 184 12.15 5.94 -18.94
C LYS A 184 12.32 5.89 -20.45
N LYS A 185 11.63 4.99 -21.14
CA LYS A 185 11.77 4.72 -22.57
C LYS A 185 10.83 5.52 -23.45
N SER A 186 10.03 6.42 -22.88
CA SER A 186 8.97 7.14 -23.58
C SER A 186 9.27 8.63 -23.68
N SER A 187 8.62 9.31 -24.64
CA SER A 187 8.68 10.78 -24.70
C SER A 187 7.93 11.40 -23.52
N GLY A 188 8.35 12.60 -23.11
CA GLY A 188 7.67 13.33 -22.04
C GLY A 188 6.19 13.61 -22.37
N ASP A 189 5.87 13.88 -23.64
CA ASP A 189 4.49 14.10 -24.06
C ASP A 189 3.63 12.85 -23.87
N ARG A 190 4.15 11.69 -24.21
CA ARG A 190 3.44 10.43 -24.04
C ARG A 190 3.26 10.06 -22.57
N VAL A 191 4.28 10.27 -21.75
CA VAL A 191 4.19 10.06 -20.30
C VAL A 191 3.04 10.87 -19.72
N GLN A 192 3.00 12.17 -20.05
CA GLN A 192 1.97 13.08 -19.55
C GLN A 192 0.57 12.72 -20.05
N LYS A 193 0.44 12.36 -21.31
CA LYS A 193 -0.83 11.92 -21.90
C LYS A 193 -1.38 10.69 -21.16
N GLU A 194 -0.55 9.69 -20.88
CA GLU A 194 -0.96 8.45 -20.24
C GLU A 194 -1.32 8.62 -18.77
N ILE A 195 -0.60 9.48 -18.05
CA ILE A 195 -0.93 9.80 -16.65
C ILE A 195 -2.25 10.57 -16.59
N ALA A 196 -2.40 11.60 -17.43
CA ALA A 196 -3.63 12.40 -17.51
C ALA A 196 -4.85 11.54 -17.85
N TYR A 197 -4.70 10.57 -18.75
CA TYR A 197 -5.79 9.70 -19.16
C TYR A 197 -6.41 8.96 -17.98
N VAL A 198 -5.62 8.34 -17.13
CA VAL A 198 -6.13 7.59 -15.98
C VAL A 198 -6.78 8.51 -14.96
N TYR A 199 -6.16 9.64 -14.63
CA TYR A 199 -6.78 10.62 -13.73
C TYR A 199 -8.12 11.13 -14.26
N ASP A 200 -8.22 11.41 -15.56
CA ASP A 200 -9.48 11.87 -16.19
C ASP A 200 -10.57 10.79 -16.11
N GLU A 201 -10.22 9.53 -16.37
CA GLU A 201 -11.18 8.42 -16.26
C GLU A 201 -11.70 8.24 -14.83
N LEU A 202 -10.82 8.36 -13.84
CA LEU A 202 -11.22 8.28 -12.43
C LEU A 202 -12.08 9.49 -12.03
N GLU A 203 -11.71 10.69 -12.46
CA GLU A 203 -12.48 11.92 -12.15
C GLU A 203 -13.91 11.87 -12.69
N LYS A 204 -14.15 11.23 -13.83
CA LYS A 204 -15.50 11.07 -14.40
C LYS A 204 -16.42 10.27 -13.49
N VAL A 205 -15.92 9.27 -12.78
CA VAL A 205 -16.72 8.28 -12.05
C VAL A 205 -16.72 8.53 -10.56
N ILE A 206 -15.56 8.85 -10.00
CA ILE A 206 -15.33 9.08 -8.55
C ILE A 206 -14.63 10.43 -8.33
N PRO A 207 -15.26 11.55 -8.71
CA PRO A 207 -14.60 12.86 -8.69
C PRO A 207 -14.03 13.20 -7.32
N GLY A 208 -12.72 13.51 -7.29
CA GLY A 208 -12.01 13.86 -6.08
C GLY A 208 -11.84 12.73 -5.05
N LYS A 209 -12.24 11.50 -5.36
CA LYS A 209 -12.23 10.36 -4.43
C LYS A 209 -11.21 9.27 -4.78
N TYR A 210 -10.29 9.56 -5.66
CA TYR A 210 -9.14 8.73 -5.96
C TYR A 210 -7.90 9.33 -5.32
N VAL A 211 -6.85 8.54 -5.15
CA VAL A 211 -5.58 9.03 -4.59
C VAL A 211 -4.65 9.52 -5.69
N LYS A 212 -3.94 10.62 -5.41
CA LYS A 212 -2.98 11.21 -6.35
C LYS A 212 -1.61 10.54 -6.17
N ILE A 213 -1.58 9.26 -6.41
CA ILE A 213 -0.41 8.42 -6.25
C ILE A 213 -0.24 7.57 -7.51
N ILE A 214 1.00 7.43 -7.97
CA ILE A 214 1.36 6.63 -9.14
C ILE A 214 2.22 5.46 -8.70
N ALA A 215 1.84 4.24 -9.10
CA ALA A 215 2.76 3.11 -9.09
C ALA A 215 3.48 3.10 -10.43
N LEU A 216 4.82 3.19 -10.40
CA LEU A 216 5.63 3.26 -11.60
C LEU A 216 5.66 1.91 -12.32
N PRO A 217 5.16 1.81 -13.58
CA PRO A 217 5.28 0.57 -14.34
C PRO A 217 6.75 0.13 -14.46
N PHE A 218 7.02 -1.15 -14.21
CA PHE A 218 8.38 -1.72 -14.16
C PHE A 218 9.28 -1.11 -13.07
N GLY A 219 8.75 -0.24 -12.22
CA GLY A 219 9.53 0.59 -11.30
C GLY A 219 10.36 1.67 -12.00
N SER A 220 10.12 1.91 -13.28
CA SER A 220 10.88 2.81 -14.14
C SER A 220 10.30 4.25 -14.12
N PRO A 221 11.14 5.29 -14.13
CA PRO A 221 12.60 5.26 -14.11
C PRO A 221 13.15 4.85 -12.74
N TYR A 222 14.31 4.21 -12.72
CA TYR A 222 14.92 3.67 -11.52
C TYR A 222 15.64 4.72 -10.65
N VAL A 223 15.70 5.95 -11.13
CA VAL A 223 16.31 7.10 -10.42
C VAL A 223 15.45 8.34 -10.64
N LYS A 224 15.37 9.19 -9.63
CA LYS A 224 14.61 10.45 -9.68
C LYS A 224 15.23 11.51 -10.58
N THR A 225 16.52 11.38 -10.87
CA THR A 225 17.27 12.31 -11.74
C THR A 225 16.99 12.13 -13.23
N HIS A 226 16.27 11.08 -13.63
CA HIS A 226 15.87 10.91 -15.02
C HIS A 226 14.97 12.06 -15.49
N ASP A 227 15.18 12.54 -16.70
CA ASP A 227 14.47 13.70 -17.26
C ASP A 227 12.93 13.58 -17.23
N ASN A 228 12.40 12.36 -17.34
CA ASN A 228 10.96 12.13 -17.36
C ASN A 228 10.33 12.06 -15.96
N PHE A 229 11.14 11.97 -14.89
CA PHE A 229 10.58 11.83 -13.54
C PHE A 229 9.74 13.05 -13.13
N LYS A 230 10.14 14.24 -13.54
CA LYS A 230 9.37 15.47 -13.28
C LYS A 230 7.92 15.40 -13.77
N TYR A 231 7.68 14.67 -14.87
CA TYR A 231 6.32 14.50 -15.41
C TYR A 231 5.44 13.56 -14.58
N VAL A 232 6.06 12.68 -13.80
CA VAL A 232 5.32 11.85 -12.85
C VAL A 232 4.71 12.72 -11.76
N LEU A 233 5.48 13.67 -11.24
CA LEU A 233 5.05 14.53 -10.12
C LEU A 233 4.13 15.67 -10.56
N SER A 234 4.33 16.19 -11.78
CA SER A 234 3.50 17.26 -12.35
C SER A 234 3.31 17.02 -13.83
N THR A 235 2.10 16.66 -14.20
CA THR A 235 1.71 16.33 -15.57
C THR A 235 0.87 17.47 -16.14
N SER A 236 1.21 17.94 -17.34
CA SER A 236 0.41 18.92 -18.08
C SER A 236 -0.05 18.29 -19.39
N TYR A 237 -1.36 18.29 -19.64
CA TYR A 237 -1.95 17.74 -20.85
C TYR A 237 -3.29 18.45 -21.16
N ASN A 238 -3.48 18.83 -22.43
CA ASN A 238 -4.69 19.53 -22.89
C ASN A 238 -5.10 20.73 -22.04
N GLY A 239 -4.12 21.53 -21.60
CA GLY A 239 -4.36 22.74 -20.82
C GLY A 239 -4.71 22.50 -19.36
N LYS A 240 -4.64 21.23 -18.89
CA LYS A 240 -4.83 20.88 -17.48
C LYS A 240 -3.52 20.45 -16.85
N THR A 241 -3.37 20.72 -15.56
CA THR A 241 -2.25 20.25 -14.73
C THR A 241 -2.74 19.25 -13.72
N TYR A 242 -2.01 18.14 -13.59
CA TYR A 242 -2.29 17.03 -12.68
C TYR A 242 -1.10 16.88 -11.75
N GLU A 243 -1.32 17.14 -10.46
CA GLU A 243 -0.28 16.98 -9.44
C GLU A 243 -0.37 15.58 -8.83
N THR A 244 0.79 14.95 -8.64
CA THR A 244 0.91 13.64 -7.99
C THR A 244 1.70 13.79 -6.68
N GLU A 245 1.15 13.30 -5.58
CA GLU A 245 1.73 13.48 -4.24
C GLU A 245 2.84 12.47 -3.96
N ALA A 246 2.73 11.27 -4.50
CA ALA A 246 3.65 10.18 -4.20
C ALA A 246 3.80 9.23 -5.39
N ALA A 247 4.93 8.53 -5.44
CA ALA A 247 5.19 7.50 -6.44
C ALA A 247 5.81 6.27 -5.80
N LEU A 248 5.39 5.09 -6.26
CA LEU A 248 5.87 3.81 -5.78
C LEU A 248 6.79 3.16 -6.79
N ARG A 249 7.90 2.67 -6.29
CA ARG A 249 8.84 1.84 -7.06
C ARG A 249 8.39 0.38 -7.07
N VAL A 250 9.03 -0.43 -7.88
CA VAL A 250 9.13 -1.87 -7.69
C VAL A 250 10.42 -2.09 -6.91
N GLY A 251 10.32 -2.40 -5.66
CA GLY A 251 11.46 -2.62 -4.80
C GLY A 251 11.32 -3.94 -4.06
N TRP A 252 12.15 -4.14 -3.07
CA TRP A 252 12.19 -5.39 -2.33
C TRP A 252 12.41 -5.23 -0.84
N GLU A 253 12.54 -4.00 -0.36
CA GLU A 253 12.76 -3.71 1.05
C GLU A 253 11.55 -3.02 1.68
N PRO A 254 11.31 -3.22 2.99
CA PRO A 254 10.38 -2.37 3.74
C PRO A 254 10.80 -0.90 3.67
N GLU A 255 9.82 -0.01 3.64
CA GLU A 255 10.05 1.43 3.62
C GLU A 255 10.38 1.94 5.03
N VAL A 256 11.04 3.08 5.13
CA VAL A 256 11.24 3.77 6.41
C VAL A 256 9.90 4.31 6.93
N SER A 257 9.83 4.58 8.23
CA SER A 257 8.69 5.31 8.80
C SER A 257 8.47 6.64 8.08
N CYS A 258 7.23 7.05 7.92
CA CYS A 258 6.92 8.38 7.37
C CYS A 258 7.44 9.53 8.25
N PHE A 259 7.87 9.24 9.46
CA PHE A 259 8.48 10.21 10.40
C PHE A 259 10.00 10.23 10.34
N ASP A 260 10.62 9.30 9.63
CA ASP A 260 12.06 9.23 9.44
C ASP A 260 12.54 10.39 8.54
N LYS A 261 13.68 10.98 8.87
CA LYS A 261 14.29 12.08 8.09
C LYS A 261 14.57 11.70 6.62
N ASP A 262 14.75 10.42 6.34
CA ASP A 262 15.06 9.91 5.00
C ASP A 262 13.77 9.54 4.21
N PHE A 263 12.59 9.76 4.78
CA PHE A 263 11.34 9.48 4.10
C PHE A 263 11.17 10.33 2.86
N ASP A 264 10.98 9.67 1.71
CA ASP A 264 10.73 10.31 0.42
C ASP A 264 9.49 9.68 -0.22
N LYS A 265 8.35 10.34 -0.05
CA LYS A 265 7.08 9.86 -0.59
C LYS A 265 7.04 9.78 -2.13
N THR A 266 7.95 10.48 -2.80
CA THR A 266 7.98 10.48 -4.26
C THR A 266 8.75 9.31 -4.86
N PHE A 267 9.34 8.45 -4.02
CA PHE A 267 10.13 7.31 -4.50
C PHE A 267 10.10 6.15 -3.49
N LEU A 268 8.91 5.68 -3.15
CA LEU A 268 8.68 4.67 -2.12
C LEU A 268 9.06 3.27 -2.58
N LYS A 269 9.71 2.52 -1.70
CA LYS A 269 10.03 1.10 -1.90
C LYS A 269 8.80 0.24 -1.62
N ARG A 270 8.75 -0.92 -2.26
CA ARG A 270 7.74 -1.94 -1.98
C ARG A 270 8.37 -3.32 -1.81
N CYS A 271 7.67 -4.20 -1.11
CA CYS A 271 8.03 -5.60 -0.97
C CYS A 271 7.13 -6.43 -1.88
N ARG A 272 7.72 -7.28 -2.73
CA ARG A 272 6.94 -8.20 -3.55
C ARG A 272 6.37 -9.32 -2.65
N ALA A 273 5.05 -9.53 -2.74
CA ALA A 273 4.38 -10.60 -2.00
C ALA A 273 4.55 -11.92 -2.77
N TYR A 274 5.61 -12.65 -2.50
CA TYR A 274 5.92 -13.91 -3.20
C TYR A 274 6.72 -14.86 -2.32
N ASP A 275 6.80 -16.11 -2.76
CA ASP A 275 7.57 -17.16 -2.11
C ASP A 275 8.84 -17.47 -2.90
N ASN A 276 9.99 -17.57 -2.21
CA ASN A 276 11.26 -17.94 -2.83
C ASN A 276 12.18 -18.66 -1.84
N ASN A 277 11.61 -19.55 -1.02
CA ASN A 277 12.37 -20.36 -0.05
C ASN A 277 13.20 -19.52 0.94
N GLY A 278 12.68 -18.36 1.35
CA GLY A 278 13.34 -17.46 2.30
C GLY A 278 14.47 -16.62 1.71
N LYS A 279 14.49 -16.45 0.38
CA LYS A 279 15.55 -15.74 -0.34
C LYS A 279 15.00 -14.55 -1.13
N GLU A 280 15.91 -13.67 -1.54
CA GLU A 280 15.65 -12.55 -2.46
C GLU A 280 14.43 -11.69 -2.04
N PHE A 281 14.38 -11.35 -0.76
CA PHE A 281 13.33 -10.51 -0.18
C PHE A 281 11.91 -11.05 -0.42
N ASP A 282 11.74 -12.35 -0.33
CA ASP A 282 10.41 -12.95 -0.30
C ASP A 282 9.69 -12.63 1.03
N ILE A 283 8.45 -13.05 1.16
CA ILE A 283 7.66 -12.77 2.38
C ILE A 283 8.39 -13.25 3.64
N ASP A 284 8.94 -14.46 3.64
CA ASP A 284 9.63 -15.01 4.80
C ASP A 284 10.85 -14.18 5.18
N MET A 285 11.69 -13.83 4.22
CA MET A 285 12.88 -13.03 4.47
C MET A 285 12.53 -11.63 4.97
N VAL A 286 11.59 -10.95 4.31
CA VAL A 286 11.17 -9.59 4.67
C VAL A 286 10.62 -9.55 6.09
N PHE A 287 9.69 -10.44 6.43
CA PHE A 287 9.06 -10.42 7.76
C PHE A 287 10.00 -10.92 8.86
N ASN A 288 10.98 -11.75 8.52
CA ASN A 288 12.03 -12.10 9.45
C ASN A 288 12.93 -10.90 9.77
N MET A 289 13.30 -10.10 8.76
CA MET A 289 14.03 -8.84 8.96
C MET A 289 13.24 -7.85 9.81
N LEU A 290 11.93 -7.76 9.60
CA LEU A 290 11.05 -6.83 10.30
C LEU A 290 10.87 -7.14 11.80
N LYS A 291 11.12 -8.36 12.27
CA LYS A 291 10.95 -8.72 13.68
C LYS A 291 11.64 -7.76 14.64
N LYS A 292 12.80 -7.22 14.26
CA LYS A 292 13.60 -6.31 15.10
C LYS A 292 13.55 -4.84 14.66
N SER A 293 12.95 -4.57 13.49
CA SER A 293 13.03 -3.22 12.89
C SER A 293 11.69 -2.58 12.61
N LYS A 294 10.58 -3.30 12.82
CA LYS A 294 9.25 -2.82 12.46
C LYS A 294 8.78 -1.65 13.29
N TYR A 295 7.97 -0.81 12.67
CA TYR A 295 7.17 0.21 13.34
C TYR A 295 6.21 -0.45 14.32
N ILE A 296 6.14 0.03 15.55
CA ILE A 296 5.18 -0.41 16.57
C ILE A 296 4.47 0.83 17.08
N SER A 297 3.16 0.89 16.85
CA SER A 297 2.32 2.08 17.08
C SER A 297 2.04 2.35 18.55
N ASP A 298 2.00 3.63 18.91
CA ASP A 298 1.47 4.08 20.20
C ASP A 298 -0.07 4.20 20.25
N GLY A 299 -0.75 3.90 19.13
CA GLY A 299 -2.20 3.97 19.03
C GLY A 299 -2.78 5.37 18.92
N ASN A 300 -1.96 6.41 18.82
CA ASN A 300 -2.38 7.79 18.74
C ASN A 300 -1.77 8.47 17.51
N PRO A 301 -2.58 8.84 16.49
CA PRO A 301 -2.05 9.46 15.28
C PRO A 301 -1.47 10.86 15.48
N ASP A 302 -1.69 11.49 16.66
CA ASP A 302 -1.23 12.83 16.95
C ASP A 302 0.12 12.89 17.68
N THR A 303 0.66 11.74 18.06
CA THR A 303 1.92 11.61 18.78
C THR A 303 2.89 10.68 18.07
N ILE A 304 4.19 10.91 18.28
CA ILE A 304 5.27 10.06 17.78
C ILE A 304 6.08 9.59 18.97
N VAL A 305 6.18 8.29 19.18
CA VAL A 305 6.98 7.68 20.25
C VAL A 305 8.24 7.07 19.67
N ILE A 306 9.38 7.49 20.17
CA ILE A 306 10.69 7.05 19.71
C ILE A 306 11.62 6.78 20.90
N LYS A 307 12.66 5.95 20.67
CA LYS A 307 13.76 5.82 21.61
C LYS A 307 14.62 7.08 21.55
N GLU A 308 15.07 7.55 22.69
CA GLU A 308 15.95 8.73 22.77
C GLU A 308 17.18 8.59 21.86
N GLU A 309 17.79 7.41 21.80
CA GLU A 309 18.95 7.13 20.93
C GLU A 309 18.67 7.31 19.44
N ASN A 310 17.41 7.36 19.02
CA ASN A 310 16.98 7.50 17.63
C ASN A 310 16.49 8.91 17.27
N GLU A 311 16.61 9.89 18.16
CA GLU A 311 16.18 11.27 17.90
C GLU A 311 16.80 11.85 16.62
N ASN A 312 18.04 11.49 16.32
CA ASN A 312 18.77 11.95 15.13
C ASN A 312 18.21 11.42 13.82
N LYS A 313 17.31 10.44 13.87
CA LYS A 313 16.63 9.84 12.70
C LYS A 313 15.26 10.48 12.45
N LEU A 314 14.75 11.29 13.37
CA LEU A 314 13.46 11.94 13.24
C LEU A 314 13.52 13.08 12.22
N GLY A 315 12.54 13.11 11.30
CA GLY A 315 12.34 14.20 10.36
C GLY A 315 11.60 15.39 11.01
N THR A 316 11.36 16.41 10.22
CA THR A 316 10.58 17.58 10.64
C THR A 316 9.13 17.17 10.90
N THR A 317 8.59 17.56 12.04
CA THR A 317 7.20 17.24 12.40
C THR A 317 6.60 18.30 13.31
N ASP A 318 5.28 18.53 13.19
CA ASP A 318 4.50 19.36 14.10
C ASP A 318 3.84 18.53 15.22
N LYS A 319 3.98 17.20 15.15
CA LYS A 319 3.39 16.30 16.15
C LYS A 319 4.18 16.33 17.45
N LYS A 320 3.49 16.02 18.54
CA LYS A 320 4.13 15.83 19.84
C LYS A 320 5.02 14.59 19.80
N VAL A 321 6.30 14.75 20.12
CA VAL A 321 7.27 13.67 20.20
C VAL A 321 7.47 13.25 21.64
N ILE A 322 7.36 11.96 21.91
CA ILE A 322 7.58 11.35 23.23
C ILE A 322 8.80 10.44 23.09
N THR A 323 9.79 10.64 23.95
CA THR A 323 11.02 9.85 23.96
C THR A 323 11.17 9.03 25.23
N TYR A 324 11.80 7.88 25.11
CA TYR A 324 12.14 7.01 26.27
C TYR A 324 13.50 6.36 26.10
#